data_97945c417eb78ee1f9450d68fd09148a
#
_entry.id   97945c417eb78ee1f9450d68fd09148a
#
_cell.length_a   1.000
_cell.length_b   1.000
_cell.length_c   1.000
_cell.angle_alpha   90.00
_cell.angle_beta   90.00
_cell.angle_gamma   90.00
#
_symmetry.space_group_name_H-M   'P 1'
#
loop_
_entity.id
_entity.type
_entity.pdbx_description
1 polymer ?
#
loop_
_entity_poly.entity_id
_entity_poly.type
_entity_poly.pdbx_seq_one_letter_code
_entity_poly.pdbx_strand_id
1 'polypeptide(L)'
;MVHVHGWDAGTDAWEPLASTRLRQQQLAKDPTDPCRTLPMPPALAAVMAEQRHAHHTVSGINVLMKAKEVALKTQRREDLFRVSQHTLTVSGLPLLADMIKFLFLTTDRTAMYLDDLAIKLLSTHKKVGVTAKIIDEQLELLIRHAPEWCQLTTVGGRQLFSVTKCEKAWTSVRPKLKDLVNEKRVEAASNAALVTADSSDGQLAQ
;
A
#
# COMPACT_ATOMS: atom_id res chain seq x y z
N MET A 1 22.87 26.02 -25.92
CA MET A 1 22.01 25.15 -26.71
C MET A 1 21.91 23.80 -25.98
N VAL A 2 20.78 23.53 -25.38
CA VAL A 2 20.53 22.29 -24.61
C VAL A 2 19.82 21.35 -25.59
N HIS A 3 20.47 20.22 -25.94
CA HIS A 3 19.84 19.18 -26.73
C HIS A 3 18.87 18.40 -25.81
N VAL A 4 17.58 18.58 -26.02
CA VAL A 4 16.51 17.81 -25.42
C VAL A 4 16.42 16.48 -26.20
N HIS A 5 16.76 15.37 -25.56
CA HIS A 5 16.51 14.04 -26.13
C HIS A 5 15.00 13.79 -26.13
N GLY A 6 14.41 13.68 -27.30
CA GLY A 6 13.00 13.31 -27.48
C GLY A 6 12.76 11.87 -27.01
N TRP A 7 11.72 11.68 -26.25
CA TRP A 7 11.19 10.37 -25.86
C TRP A 7 10.37 9.82 -27.02
N ASP A 8 10.80 8.71 -27.61
CA ASP A 8 9.94 7.91 -28.47
C ASP A 8 9.08 6.98 -27.62
N ALA A 9 7.79 7.28 -27.55
CA ALA A 9 6.79 6.52 -26.81
C ALA A 9 6.36 5.25 -27.57
N GLY A 10 7.26 4.32 -27.79
CA GLY A 10 6.93 3.13 -28.57
C GLY A 10 7.64 1.84 -28.21
N THR A 11 8.74 1.88 -27.48
CA THR A 11 9.47 0.64 -27.10
C THR A 11 10.10 0.81 -25.74
N ASP A 12 9.58 0.11 -24.74
CA ASP A 12 10.13 -0.01 -23.37
C ASP A 12 11.45 -0.79 -23.28
N ALA A 13 12.27 -0.78 -24.32
CA ALA A 13 13.56 -1.42 -24.32
C ALA A 13 14.67 -0.38 -24.36
N TRP A 14 15.43 -0.29 -23.26
CA TRP A 14 16.69 0.45 -23.23
C TRP A 14 17.64 -0.15 -24.26
N GLU A 15 17.85 0.53 -25.39
CA GLU A 15 18.92 0.15 -26.31
C GLU A 15 20.27 0.45 -25.65
N PRO A 16 21.18 -0.54 -25.55
CA PRO A 16 22.52 -0.29 -25.05
C PRO A 16 23.24 0.68 -25.99
N LEU A 17 23.88 1.69 -25.41
CA LEU A 17 24.65 2.71 -26.10
C LEU A 17 25.52 2.09 -27.19
N ALA A 18 25.60 2.72 -28.35
CA ALA A 18 26.35 2.25 -29.54
C ALA A 18 27.80 1.84 -29.24
N SER A 19 28.41 2.40 -28.20
CA SER A 19 29.75 2.05 -27.67
C SER A 19 29.83 0.60 -27.16
N THR A 20 28.74 0.05 -26.61
CA THR A 20 28.72 -1.33 -26.09
C THR A 20 28.62 -2.34 -27.23
N ARG A 21 27.89 -2.03 -28.31
CA ARG A 21 27.83 -2.86 -29.53
C ARG A 21 29.17 -2.92 -30.27
N LEU A 22 29.88 -1.79 -30.35
CA LEU A 22 31.22 -1.72 -30.94
C LEU A 22 32.24 -2.57 -30.18
N ARG A 23 32.19 -2.55 -28.84
CA ARG A 23 33.09 -3.32 -27.99
C ARG A 23 32.79 -4.83 -28.08
N GLN A 24 31.54 -5.25 -28.20
CA GLN A 24 31.17 -6.63 -28.43
C GLN A 24 31.58 -7.14 -29.85
N GLN A 25 31.48 -6.27 -30.86
CA GLN A 25 31.92 -6.60 -32.21
C GLN A 25 33.45 -6.65 -32.36
N GLN A 26 34.19 -5.85 -31.61
CA GLN A 26 35.65 -5.92 -31.55
C GLN A 26 36.16 -7.18 -30.84
N LEU A 27 35.52 -7.59 -29.74
CA LEU A 27 35.83 -8.86 -29.05
C LEU A 27 35.52 -10.11 -29.88
N ALA A 28 34.60 -10.01 -30.85
CA ALA A 28 34.28 -11.10 -31.77
C ALA A 28 35.23 -11.20 -32.98
N LYS A 29 36.03 -10.16 -33.20
CA LYS A 29 36.89 -10.06 -34.40
C LYS A 29 38.38 -10.36 -34.19
N ASP A 30 38.85 -10.62 -32.97
CA ASP A 30 40.24 -11.03 -32.72
C ASP A 30 40.40 -12.54 -32.71
N PRO A 31 40.74 -13.15 -33.86
CA PRO A 31 40.94 -14.60 -33.96
C PRO A 31 42.34 -15.07 -33.50
N THR A 32 43.17 -14.18 -32.97
CA THR A 32 44.60 -14.43 -32.71
C THR A 32 44.98 -14.47 -31.23
N ASP A 33 44.10 -14.97 -30.37
CA ASP A 33 44.52 -15.25 -28.99
C ASP A 33 45.05 -16.70 -28.89
N PRO A 34 46.39 -16.91 -28.82
CA PRO A 34 47.00 -18.24 -28.82
C PRO A 34 46.63 -19.09 -27.59
N CYS A 35 46.08 -18.48 -26.55
CA CYS A 35 45.58 -19.19 -25.36
C CYS A 35 44.24 -19.90 -25.55
N ARG A 36 43.55 -19.67 -26.68
CA ARG A 36 42.21 -20.20 -26.92
C ARG A 36 42.19 -21.56 -27.59
N THR A 37 43.34 -22.06 -28.06
CA THR A 37 43.44 -23.25 -28.94
C THR A 37 44.03 -24.49 -28.28
N LEU A 38 44.39 -24.47 -27.01
CA LEU A 38 44.77 -25.69 -26.30
C LEU A 38 43.52 -26.46 -25.88
N PRO A 39 43.31 -27.68 -26.38
CA PRO A 39 42.18 -28.50 -25.93
C PRO A 39 42.34 -28.78 -24.46
N MET A 40 41.39 -28.28 -23.67
CA MET A 40 41.38 -28.47 -22.22
C MET A 40 41.28 -29.97 -21.92
N PRO A 41 42.13 -30.52 -21.05
CA PRO A 41 42.04 -31.92 -20.65
C PRO A 41 40.60 -32.26 -20.20
N PRO A 42 40.04 -33.40 -20.64
CA PRO A 42 38.64 -33.74 -20.34
C PRO A 42 38.34 -33.80 -18.84
N ALA A 43 39.30 -34.13 -18.01
CA ALA A 43 39.18 -34.13 -16.57
C ALA A 43 38.99 -32.69 -16.00
N LEU A 44 39.70 -31.69 -16.54
CA LEU A 44 39.59 -30.30 -16.13
C LEU A 44 38.26 -29.66 -16.62
N ALA A 45 37.83 -30.04 -17.82
CA ALA A 45 36.54 -29.62 -18.36
C ALA A 45 35.38 -30.16 -17.53
N ALA A 46 35.44 -31.38 -17.03
CA ALA A 46 34.44 -31.97 -16.14
C ALA A 46 34.38 -31.23 -14.80
N VAL A 47 35.52 -30.97 -14.18
CA VAL A 47 35.58 -30.22 -12.89
C VAL A 47 35.06 -28.78 -13.03
N MET A 48 35.40 -28.10 -14.14
CA MET A 48 34.89 -26.76 -14.40
C MET A 48 33.40 -26.72 -14.73
N ALA A 49 32.86 -27.78 -15.36
CA ALA A 49 31.42 -27.93 -15.57
C ALA A 49 30.69 -28.14 -14.25
N GLU A 50 31.22 -29.00 -13.39
CA GLU A 50 30.66 -29.28 -12.07
C GLU A 50 30.70 -28.04 -11.15
N GLN A 51 31.79 -27.28 -11.17
CA GLN A 51 31.90 -26.00 -10.47
C GLN A 51 30.90 -24.95 -11.00
N ARG A 52 30.70 -24.86 -12.33
CA ARG A 52 29.70 -23.96 -12.90
C ARG A 52 28.28 -24.33 -12.46
N HIS A 53 27.95 -25.62 -12.45
CA HIS A 53 26.65 -26.10 -11.98
C HIS A 53 26.47 -25.79 -10.47
N ALA A 54 27.49 -26.02 -9.65
CA ALA A 54 27.44 -25.70 -8.22
C ALA A 54 27.25 -24.18 -7.97
N HIS A 55 27.99 -23.33 -8.71
CA HIS A 55 27.84 -21.88 -8.61
C HIS A 55 26.47 -21.38 -9.09
N HIS A 56 25.91 -21.97 -10.15
CA HIS A 56 24.57 -21.62 -10.62
C HIS A 56 23.48 -21.99 -9.63
N THR A 57 23.56 -23.13 -8.98
CA THR A 57 22.56 -23.55 -7.98
C THR A 57 22.64 -22.71 -6.71
N VAL A 58 23.82 -22.44 -6.19
CA VAL A 58 24.02 -21.59 -5.00
C VAL A 58 23.61 -20.14 -5.30
N SER A 59 23.94 -19.61 -6.46
CA SER A 59 23.51 -18.26 -6.88
C SER A 59 22.00 -18.18 -7.04
N GLY A 60 21.36 -19.21 -7.62
CA GLY A 60 19.91 -19.27 -7.76
C GLY A 60 19.18 -19.28 -6.42
N ILE A 61 19.67 -20.05 -5.44
CA ILE A 61 19.10 -20.10 -4.09
C ILE A 61 19.24 -18.73 -3.40
N ASN A 62 20.40 -18.07 -3.50
CA ASN A 62 20.62 -16.74 -2.92
C ASN A 62 19.71 -15.67 -3.54
N VAL A 63 19.47 -15.72 -4.85
CA VAL A 63 18.53 -14.82 -5.55
C VAL A 63 17.11 -15.06 -5.06
N LEU A 64 16.70 -16.32 -4.89
CA LEU A 64 15.37 -16.69 -4.43
C LEU A 64 15.14 -16.31 -2.97
N MET A 65 16.15 -16.43 -2.12
CA MET A 65 16.14 -15.99 -0.72
C MET A 65 16.00 -14.46 -0.63
N LYS A 66 16.80 -13.72 -1.41
CA LYS A 66 16.69 -12.25 -1.49
C LYS A 66 15.33 -11.81 -2.03
N ALA A 67 14.79 -12.47 -3.04
CA ALA A 67 13.46 -12.18 -3.58
C ALA A 67 12.36 -12.40 -2.53
N LYS A 68 12.42 -13.49 -1.77
CA LYS A 68 11.52 -13.74 -0.63
C LYS A 68 11.65 -12.66 0.46
N GLU A 69 12.85 -12.27 0.80
CA GLU A 69 13.08 -11.23 1.81
C GLU A 69 12.53 -9.88 1.36
N VAL A 70 12.74 -9.50 0.10
CA VAL A 70 12.17 -8.27 -0.49
C VAL A 70 10.66 -8.34 -0.50
N ALA A 71 10.08 -9.45 -0.93
CA ALA A 71 8.63 -9.66 -0.93
C ALA A 71 8.03 -9.54 0.48
N LEU A 72 8.67 -10.16 1.48
CA LEU A 72 8.25 -10.09 2.88
C LEU A 72 8.34 -8.64 3.42
N LYS A 73 9.41 -7.92 3.11
CA LYS A 73 9.58 -6.50 3.50
C LYS A 73 8.51 -5.61 2.84
N THR A 74 8.20 -5.87 1.57
CA THR A 74 7.15 -5.12 0.85
C THR A 74 5.79 -5.39 1.47
N GLN A 75 5.46 -6.66 1.72
CA GLN A 75 4.21 -7.04 2.36
C GLN A 75 4.06 -6.42 3.75
N ARG A 76 5.11 -6.45 4.59
CA ARG A 76 5.09 -5.79 5.91
C ARG A 76 4.84 -4.28 5.81
N ARG A 77 5.44 -3.60 4.80
CA ARG A 77 5.19 -2.17 4.56
C ARG A 77 3.74 -1.89 4.14
N GLU A 78 3.19 -2.72 3.27
CA GLU A 78 1.79 -2.61 2.83
C GLU A 78 0.82 -2.82 3.99
N ASP A 79 1.07 -3.82 4.84
CA ASP A 79 0.25 -4.09 6.01
C ASP A 79 0.30 -2.93 7.02
N LEU A 80 1.49 -2.37 7.29
CA LEU A 80 1.64 -1.18 8.13
C LEU A 80 0.92 0.04 7.57
N PHE A 81 1.01 0.24 6.26
CA PHE A 81 0.31 1.34 5.58
C PHE A 81 -1.21 1.17 5.69
N ARG A 82 -1.71 -0.05 5.49
CA ARG A 82 -3.14 -0.38 5.63
C ARG A 82 -3.65 -0.16 7.04
N VAL A 83 -2.90 -0.61 8.06
CA VAL A 83 -3.23 -0.37 9.47
C VAL A 83 -3.24 1.12 9.79
N SER A 84 -2.26 1.87 9.30
CA SER A 84 -2.19 3.32 9.50
C SER A 84 -3.38 4.04 8.84
N GLN A 85 -3.74 3.69 7.61
CA GLN A 85 -4.92 4.25 6.94
C GLN A 85 -6.21 3.94 7.69
N HIS A 86 -6.40 2.68 8.09
CA HIS A 86 -7.58 2.29 8.87
C HIS A 86 -7.68 3.06 10.20
N THR A 87 -6.55 3.25 10.89
CA THR A 87 -6.52 4.05 12.13
C THR A 87 -6.90 5.50 11.88
N LEU A 88 -6.44 6.10 10.77
CA LEU A 88 -6.84 7.45 10.37
C LEU A 88 -8.33 7.54 10.05
N THR A 89 -8.88 6.55 9.33
CA THR A 89 -10.31 6.47 9.03
C THR A 89 -11.14 6.41 10.30
N VAL A 90 -10.78 5.53 11.23
CA VAL A 90 -11.47 5.37 12.52
C VAL A 90 -11.35 6.63 13.38
N SER A 91 -10.18 7.27 13.42
CA SER A 91 -9.96 8.49 14.23
C SER A 91 -10.85 9.67 13.81
N GLY A 92 -11.32 9.67 12.58
CA GLY A 92 -12.24 10.68 12.05
C GLY A 92 -13.72 10.47 12.42
N LEU A 93 -14.10 9.26 12.88
CA LEU A 93 -15.51 8.90 13.11
C LEU A 93 -16.25 9.84 14.07
N PRO A 94 -15.72 10.25 15.24
CA PRO A 94 -16.44 11.13 16.14
C PRO A 94 -16.73 12.50 15.50
N LEU A 95 -15.76 13.03 14.75
CA LEU A 95 -15.92 14.30 14.04
C LEU A 95 -16.96 14.19 12.92
N LEU A 96 -16.90 13.12 12.14
CA LEU A 96 -17.88 12.85 11.08
C LEU A 96 -19.30 12.74 11.65
N ALA A 97 -19.47 12.03 12.77
CA ALA A 97 -20.75 11.88 13.45
C ALA A 97 -21.29 13.23 13.96
N ASP A 98 -20.42 14.09 14.53
CA ASP A 98 -20.78 15.45 14.92
C ASP A 98 -21.24 16.29 13.71
N MET A 99 -20.53 16.17 12.56
CA MET A 99 -20.88 16.86 11.31
C MET A 99 -22.23 16.38 10.76
N ILE A 100 -22.48 15.08 10.74
CA ILE A 100 -23.76 14.50 10.32
C ILE A 100 -24.88 15.00 11.20
N LYS A 101 -24.71 14.94 12.52
CA LYS A 101 -25.70 15.47 13.48
C LYS A 101 -26.03 16.94 13.16
N PHE A 102 -25.02 17.77 13.01
CA PHE A 102 -25.20 19.19 12.68
C PHE A 102 -25.94 19.39 11.36
N LEU A 103 -25.56 18.66 10.32
CA LEU A 103 -26.17 18.74 8.99
C LEU A 103 -27.65 18.35 9.01
N PHE A 104 -28.02 17.29 9.72
CA PHE A 104 -29.41 16.86 9.85
C PHE A 104 -30.25 17.81 10.74
N LEU A 105 -29.61 18.43 11.74
CA LEU A 105 -30.28 19.48 12.55
C LEU A 105 -30.54 20.74 11.72
N THR A 106 -29.56 21.20 10.93
CA THR A 106 -29.70 22.42 10.13
C THR A 106 -30.65 22.28 8.96
N THR A 107 -30.73 21.07 8.37
CA THR A 107 -31.64 20.81 7.25
C THR A 107 -33.04 20.38 7.69
N ASP A 108 -33.26 20.17 8.98
CA ASP A 108 -34.49 19.61 9.59
C ASP A 108 -34.98 18.29 8.89
N ARG A 109 -34.06 17.55 8.31
CA ARG A 109 -34.34 16.27 7.65
C ARG A 109 -33.98 15.12 8.59
N THR A 110 -34.59 13.96 8.36
CA THR A 110 -34.26 12.71 9.06
C THR A 110 -33.57 11.70 8.15
N ALA A 111 -33.62 11.93 6.84
CA ALA A 111 -33.03 11.05 5.84
C ALA A 111 -32.50 11.83 4.63
N MET A 112 -31.44 11.32 4.01
CA MET A 112 -30.79 11.88 2.82
C MET A 112 -30.16 10.75 2.00
N TYR A 113 -30.11 10.90 0.68
CA TYR A 113 -29.36 9.93 -0.13
C TYR A 113 -27.87 9.95 0.21
N LEU A 114 -27.27 8.77 0.21
CA LEU A 114 -25.86 8.60 0.64
C LEU A 114 -24.91 9.45 -0.21
N ASP A 115 -25.13 9.50 -1.53
CA ASP A 115 -24.33 10.31 -2.46
C ASP A 115 -24.41 11.80 -2.12
N ASP A 116 -25.63 12.31 -1.86
CA ASP A 116 -25.84 13.71 -1.50
C ASP A 116 -25.23 14.03 -0.14
N LEU A 117 -25.27 13.10 0.80
CA LEU A 117 -24.64 13.21 2.10
C LEU A 117 -23.12 13.29 1.97
N ALA A 118 -22.51 12.38 1.19
CA ALA A 118 -21.08 12.35 0.96
C ALA A 118 -20.58 13.66 0.33
N ILE A 119 -21.27 14.21 -0.66
CA ILE A 119 -20.94 15.51 -1.29
C ILE A 119 -21.01 16.63 -0.26
N LYS A 120 -22.03 16.69 0.58
CA LYS A 120 -22.18 17.73 1.61
C LYS A 120 -21.11 17.61 2.69
N LEU A 121 -20.78 16.39 3.10
CA LEU A 121 -19.72 16.14 4.07
C LEU A 121 -18.36 16.57 3.51
N LEU A 122 -18.06 16.25 2.25
CA LEU A 122 -16.84 16.69 1.58
C LEU A 122 -16.73 18.21 1.52
N SER A 123 -17.81 18.91 1.18
CA SER A 123 -17.83 20.38 1.10
C SER A 123 -17.65 21.04 2.48
N THR A 124 -18.12 20.39 3.54
CA THR A 124 -18.00 20.88 4.92
C THR A 124 -16.67 20.52 5.56
N HIS A 125 -16.03 19.44 5.11
CA HIS A 125 -14.79 18.91 5.68
C HIS A 125 -13.59 19.73 5.19
N LYS A 126 -13.12 20.68 5.99
CA LYS A 126 -12.00 21.60 5.65
C LYS A 126 -10.60 20.96 5.76
N LYS A 127 -10.47 19.68 6.17
CA LYS A 127 -9.16 19.04 6.31
C LYS A 127 -8.61 18.60 4.98
N VAL A 128 -7.36 18.97 4.70
CA VAL A 128 -6.62 18.53 3.53
C VAL A 128 -6.41 17.01 3.60
N GLY A 129 -6.64 16.31 2.49
CA GLY A 129 -6.41 14.87 2.38
C GLY A 129 -7.60 13.97 2.65
N VAL A 130 -8.78 14.51 2.99
CA VAL A 130 -10.01 13.73 3.08
C VAL A 130 -10.59 13.55 1.67
N THR A 131 -10.68 12.31 1.21
CA THR A 131 -11.25 11.93 -0.08
C THR A 131 -12.65 11.36 0.08
N ALA A 132 -13.43 11.31 -1.01
CA ALA A 132 -14.74 10.68 -1.01
C ALA A 132 -14.68 9.25 -0.47
N LYS A 133 -13.67 8.48 -0.88
CA LYS A 133 -13.44 7.11 -0.43
C LYS A 133 -13.30 7.00 1.10
N ILE A 134 -12.57 7.92 1.72
CA ILE A 134 -12.41 7.93 3.19
C ILE A 134 -13.75 8.22 3.87
N ILE A 135 -14.56 9.11 3.31
CA ILE A 135 -15.89 9.41 3.85
C ILE A 135 -16.81 8.21 3.72
N ASP A 136 -16.81 7.52 2.58
CA ASP A 136 -17.61 6.31 2.36
C ASP A 136 -17.21 5.21 3.36
N GLU A 137 -15.92 4.95 3.52
CA GLU A 137 -15.40 4.00 4.52
C GLU A 137 -15.80 4.39 5.96
N GLN A 138 -15.77 5.68 6.28
CA GLN A 138 -16.20 6.19 7.58
C GLN A 138 -17.70 6.04 7.79
N LEU A 139 -18.52 6.27 6.77
CA LEU A 139 -19.98 6.08 6.83
C LEU A 139 -20.33 4.60 7.03
N GLU A 140 -19.66 3.68 6.33
CA GLU A 140 -19.84 2.25 6.54
C GLU A 140 -19.50 1.82 7.97
N LEU A 141 -18.36 2.31 8.50
CA LEU A 141 -17.97 2.04 9.88
C LEU A 141 -18.97 2.62 10.87
N LEU A 142 -19.46 3.82 10.63
CA LEU A 142 -20.45 4.47 11.49
C LEU A 142 -21.75 3.67 11.56
N ILE A 143 -22.26 3.21 10.42
CA ILE A 143 -23.48 2.37 10.35
C ILE A 143 -23.28 1.06 11.12
N ARG A 144 -22.08 0.46 11.01
CA ARG A 144 -21.74 -0.79 11.70
C ARG A 144 -21.67 -0.63 13.23
N HIS A 145 -21.10 0.48 13.70
CA HIS A 145 -20.85 0.71 15.13
C HIS A 145 -21.96 1.46 15.86
N ALA A 146 -22.84 2.13 15.13
CA ALA A 146 -23.93 2.92 15.68
C ALA A 146 -25.28 2.67 15.02
N PRO A 147 -25.73 1.39 14.88
CA PRO A 147 -27.00 1.06 14.19
C PRO A 147 -28.23 1.62 14.91
N GLU A 148 -28.14 1.93 16.20
CA GLU A 148 -29.19 2.56 16.97
C GLU A 148 -29.40 4.04 16.62
N TRP A 149 -28.41 4.68 16.01
CA TRP A 149 -28.46 6.10 15.67
C TRP A 149 -28.62 6.34 14.17
N CYS A 150 -27.95 5.56 13.32
CA CYS A 150 -28.02 5.71 11.87
C CYS A 150 -28.31 4.38 11.18
N GLN A 151 -29.08 4.45 10.11
CA GLN A 151 -29.49 3.28 9.33
C GLN A 151 -29.37 3.57 7.84
N LEU A 152 -29.08 2.53 7.08
CA LEU A 152 -29.04 2.58 5.62
C LEU A 152 -30.19 1.73 5.07
N THR A 153 -31.02 2.33 4.23
CA THR A 153 -32.11 1.66 3.55
C THR A 153 -32.00 1.87 2.04
N THR A 154 -32.41 0.89 1.24
CA THR A 154 -32.39 1.03 -0.22
C THR A 154 -33.80 1.38 -0.71
N VAL A 155 -33.94 2.52 -1.37
CA VAL A 155 -35.18 3.00 -1.92
C VAL A 155 -35.00 3.31 -3.41
N GLY A 156 -35.72 2.63 -4.27
CA GLY A 156 -35.64 2.84 -5.72
C GLY A 156 -34.23 2.58 -6.31
N GLY A 157 -33.47 1.64 -5.74
CA GLY A 157 -32.09 1.34 -6.18
C GLY A 157 -31.02 2.31 -5.68
N ARG A 158 -31.42 3.35 -4.93
CA ARG A 158 -30.48 4.30 -4.28
C ARG A 158 -30.45 4.06 -2.78
N GLN A 159 -29.28 4.28 -2.18
CA GLN A 159 -29.08 4.14 -0.74
C GLN A 159 -29.53 5.42 -0.03
N LEU A 160 -30.42 5.27 0.95
CA LEU A 160 -30.94 6.33 1.78
C LEU A 160 -30.37 6.17 3.19
N PHE A 161 -29.60 7.15 3.63
CA PHE A 161 -29.06 7.24 4.96
C PHE A 161 -30.05 8.00 5.86
N SER A 162 -30.43 7.42 6.98
CA SER A 162 -31.34 8.02 7.96
C SER A 162 -30.73 8.09 9.34
N VAL A 163 -31.08 9.15 10.08
CA VAL A 163 -30.61 9.40 11.44
C VAL A 163 -31.78 9.52 12.40
N THR A 164 -31.67 8.83 13.52
CA THR A 164 -32.65 8.93 14.61
C THR A 164 -32.44 10.24 15.36
N LYS A 165 -33.44 11.11 15.39
CA LYS A 165 -33.41 12.39 16.13
C LYS A 165 -33.44 12.22 17.67
N CYS A 166 -33.29 11.01 18.19
CA CYS A 166 -33.32 10.74 19.61
C CYS A 166 -32.01 11.19 20.28
N GLU A 167 -32.08 12.17 21.18
CA GLU A 167 -30.92 12.65 21.93
C GLU A 167 -30.26 11.54 22.76
N LYS A 168 -31.07 10.60 23.29
CA LYS A 168 -30.55 9.44 24.05
C LYS A 168 -29.67 8.53 23.18
N ALA A 169 -30.04 8.32 21.91
CA ALA A 169 -29.22 7.54 20.99
C ALA A 169 -27.88 8.24 20.74
N TRP A 170 -27.88 9.55 20.54
CA TRP A 170 -26.66 10.34 20.36
C TRP A 170 -25.73 10.31 21.58
N THR A 171 -26.26 10.49 22.78
CA THR A 171 -25.47 10.48 24.02
C THR A 171 -24.81 9.11 24.27
N SER A 172 -25.42 8.03 23.79
CA SER A 172 -24.85 6.67 23.83
C SER A 172 -23.77 6.44 22.77
N VAL A 173 -23.98 6.95 21.55
CA VAL A 173 -23.09 6.68 20.40
C VAL A 173 -21.76 7.41 20.52
N ARG A 174 -21.78 8.66 20.94
CA ARG A 174 -20.57 9.49 20.98
C ARG A 174 -19.43 8.92 21.86
N PRO A 175 -19.67 8.45 23.09
CA PRO A 175 -18.63 7.77 23.87
C PRO A 175 -18.17 6.47 23.22
N LYS A 176 -19.08 5.63 22.69
CA LYS A 176 -18.72 4.39 21.99
C LYS A 176 -17.75 4.63 20.84
N LEU A 177 -17.98 5.67 20.04
CA LEU A 177 -17.07 6.01 18.94
C LEU A 177 -15.70 6.48 19.45
N LYS A 178 -15.63 7.20 20.58
CA LYS A 178 -14.37 7.60 21.19
C LYS A 178 -13.60 6.39 21.73
N ASP A 179 -14.30 5.46 22.38
CA ASP A 179 -13.69 4.23 22.91
C ASP A 179 -13.15 3.38 21.77
N LEU A 180 -13.87 3.25 20.66
CA LEU A 180 -13.40 2.58 19.46
C LEU A 180 -12.11 3.22 18.89
N VAL A 181 -12.05 4.54 18.88
CA VAL A 181 -10.83 5.26 18.42
C VAL A 181 -9.65 4.97 19.33
N ASN A 182 -9.87 4.98 20.65
CA ASN A 182 -8.83 4.71 21.63
C ASN A 182 -8.33 3.26 21.52
N GLU A 183 -9.25 2.30 21.40
CA GLU A 183 -8.92 0.87 21.19
C GLU A 183 -8.04 0.68 19.95
N LYS A 184 -8.45 1.22 18.80
CA LYS A 184 -7.69 1.11 17.56
C LYS A 184 -6.36 1.85 17.60
N ARG A 185 -6.25 2.91 18.36
CA ARG A 185 -4.98 3.62 18.57
C ARG A 185 -4.01 2.79 19.41
N VAL A 186 -4.48 2.14 20.46
CA VAL A 186 -3.66 1.24 21.29
C VAL A 186 -3.21 0.02 20.47
N GLU A 187 -4.11 -0.59 19.70
CA GLU A 187 -3.80 -1.70 18.81
C GLU A 187 -2.72 -1.33 17.78
N ALA A 188 -2.85 -0.16 17.14
CA ALA A 188 -1.85 0.33 16.20
C ALA A 188 -0.49 0.59 16.85
N ALA A 189 -0.46 1.13 18.08
CA ALA A 189 0.77 1.35 18.83
C ALA A 189 1.45 0.03 19.22
N SER A 190 0.68 -0.97 19.63
CA SER A 190 1.19 -2.31 19.94
C SER A 190 1.80 -3.00 18.72
N ASN A 191 1.13 -2.90 17.58
CA ASN A 191 1.63 -3.47 16.31
C ASN A 191 2.91 -2.76 15.84
N ALA A 192 3.01 -1.45 16.01
CA ALA A 192 4.21 -0.70 15.69
C ALA A 192 5.41 -1.10 16.58
N ALA A 193 5.18 -1.33 17.88
CA ALA A 193 6.22 -1.78 18.81
C ALA A 193 6.77 -3.17 18.47
N LEU A 194 5.91 -4.10 18.04
CA LEU A 194 6.34 -5.44 17.62
C LEU A 194 7.24 -5.40 16.39
N VAL A 195 6.97 -4.50 15.43
CA VAL A 195 7.78 -4.38 14.21
C VAL A 195 9.16 -3.80 14.48
N THR A 196 9.29 -2.89 15.45
CA THR A 196 10.59 -2.30 15.82
C THR A 196 11.48 -3.27 16.59
N ALA A 197 10.90 -4.16 17.39
CA ALA A 197 11.65 -5.19 18.14
C ALA A 197 12.34 -6.22 17.21
N ASP A 198 11.67 -6.61 16.12
CA ASP A 198 12.18 -7.59 15.16
C ASP A 198 13.31 -7.05 14.27
N SER A 199 13.48 -5.72 14.23
CA SER A 199 14.52 -5.05 13.41
C SER A 199 15.86 -4.92 14.14
N SER A 200 15.91 -5.09 15.46
CA SER A 200 17.14 -4.89 16.27
C SER A 200 18.00 -6.15 16.37
N ASP A 201 17.44 -7.34 16.17
CA ASP A 201 18.21 -8.60 16.28
C ASP A 201 19.12 -8.91 15.08
N GLY A 202 18.95 -8.21 13.96
CA GLY A 202 19.74 -8.42 12.74
C GLY A 202 21.09 -7.69 12.70
N GLN A 203 21.42 -6.84 13.67
CA GLN A 203 22.59 -5.94 13.59
C GLN A 203 23.79 -6.35 14.46
N LEU A 204 23.72 -7.45 15.21
CA LEU A 204 24.78 -7.93 16.10
C LEU A 204 25.61 -9.10 15.55
N ALA A 205 25.46 -9.47 14.28
CA ALA A 205 26.23 -10.53 13.63
C ALA A 205 27.01 -10.02 12.41
N GLN A 206 27.92 -9.05 12.61
CA GLN A 206 29.02 -8.72 11.68
C GLN A 206 30.33 -8.56 12.45
#